data_97d0d3160e383d846c4f0027f42225a4
#
_entry.id   97d0d3160e383d846c4f0027f42225a4
#
_cell.length_a   1.000
_cell.length_b   1.000
_cell.length_c   1.000
_cell.angle_alpha   90.00
_cell.angle_beta   90.00
_cell.angle_gamma   90.00
#
_symmetry.space_group_name_H-M   'P 1'
#
loop_
_entity.id
_entity.type
_entity.pdbx_description
1 polymer ?
#
loop_
_entity_poly.entity_id
_entity_poly.type
_entity_poly.pdbx_seq_one_letter_code
_entity_poly.pdbx_strand_id
1 'polypeptide(L)'
;MTTTALRVTADTQTQVATEHRAGALIMKLLTTTDHKLLGQMYLWTAMAYFGFGGLLALAIRAELAFPGLQYLSYESFNQFFTMHGTIMLLMFATPMFSAFANALMPLQIGAPDVAFPRLNAFSYWLYFFGSLMACSGFLSPDGAASFGWFAYAPLSNAIHSPGVGGDLWLMGLYMLGLSSIFGGVNFITTITTMRMPGMTMFRMPIFTWNILVTSMMILIAFPVLAAGLMGLEADRRLGTHLFDAATGGPLLWEHLFWFFGHPEVYIIALPFFGLITEILPVFSRKPVFGYVGLVGATLAIGALSCAVWAHHMFVTGAVNLPYFSFMTFMIAVPTGVKFFNWIGTLWGGSVRMDTPLLWAVGFLTTFLFGGLTGIILASPPLDFQVSDTYFVVAHFHYVLFGTVVFAMFAGFYFWWPKFYGRMLDEKLGKVHFWMTFFGFHTTFLVQHWLGVEGMQRRIADYLPTEGFTFLNQVSTVGAFLLATSMLVFLWNVWVSRKHPLVTVDDPWGWGRSLEWATSCPPPRHNFTSLPRVRSESPAFDLHHPEASHDDYHAALTRTAQAALTDTEESAR
;
A
#
# COMPACT_ATOMS: atom_id res chain seq x y z
N MET A 1 27.54 -16.90 -56.79
CA MET A 1 27.37 -16.03 -55.60
C MET A 1 27.07 -16.94 -54.44
N THR A 2 28.05 -17.23 -53.61
CA THR A 2 28.01 -18.20 -52.53
C THR A 2 27.56 -17.50 -51.24
N THR A 3 26.41 -17.85 -50.76
CA THR A 3 25.89 -17.39 -49.45
C THR A 3 26.61 -18.11 -48.33
N THR A 4 27.48 -17.40 -47.63
CA THR A 4 28.13 -17.89 -46.40
C THR A 4 27.16 -17.69 -45.21
N ALA A 5 26.50 -18.78 -44.83
CA ALA A 5 25.72 -18.80 -43.57
C ALA A 5 26.71 -18.84 -42.40
N LEU A 6 26.74 -17.77 -41.61
CA LEU A 6 27.43 -17.75 -40.31
C LEU A 6 26.77 -18.75 -39.36
N ARG A 7 27.46 -19.88 -39.13
CA ARG A 7 27.14 -20.77 -38.02
C ARG A 7 27.47 -20.04 -36.71
N VAL A 8 26.45 -19.62 -35.99
CA VAL A 8 26.59 -19.26 -34.58
C VAL A 8 26.80 -20.57 -33.81
N THR A 9 28.02 -20.79 -33.37
CA THR A 9 28.43 -21.99 -32.66
C THR A 9 27.81 -22.02 -31.23
N ALA A 10 27.48 -23.21 -30.76
CA ALA A 10 26.88 -23.50 -29.44
C ALA A 10 27.71 -22.99 -28.23
N ASP A 11 28.92 -22.54 -28.43
CA ASP A 11 29.83 -22.02 -27.39
C ASP A 11 29.42 -20.65 -26.84
N THR A 12 28.59 -19.88 -27.54
CA THR A 12 28.12 -18.57 -27.03
C THR A 12 27.01 -18.70 -26.01
N GLN A 13 26.32 -19.84 -25.95
CA GLN A 13 25.30 -20.10 -24.92
C GLN A 13 25.87 -20.63 -23.60
N THR A 14 27.05 -21.20 -23.61
CA THR A 14 27.70 -21.79 -22.42
C THR A 14 28.43 -20.73 -21.57
N GLN A 15 28.74 -19.56 -22.10
CA GLN A 15 29.35 -18.46 -21.35
C GLN A 15 28.37 -17.65 -20.49
N VAL A 16 27.07 -17.83 -20.63
CA VAL A 16 26.04 -17.18 -19.78
C VAL A 16 25.77 -17.96 -18.49
N ALA A 17 26.28 -19.18 -18.36
CA ALA A 17 26.08 -20.07 -17.22
C ALA A 17 27.24 -20.06 -16.21
N THR A 18 28.08 -19.03 -16.17
CA THR A 18 29.22 -18.97 -15.26
C THR A 18 28.93 -18.18 -13.99
N GLU A 19 28.92 -18.93 -12.92
CA GLU A 19 29.27 -18.52 -11.55
C GLU A 19 28.67 -17.19 -11.04
N HIS A 20 27.41 -17.20 -10.63
CA HIS A 20 26.93 -16.24 -9.63
C HIS A 20 27.59 -16.58 -8.27
N ARG A 21 28.84 -16.16 -8.07
CA ARG A 21 29.44 -16.14 -6.74
C ARG A 21 28.56 -15.24 -5.86
N ALA A 22 28.25 -15.67 -4.64
CA ALA A 22 27.44 -14.90 -3.69
C ALA A 22 27.95 -13.43 -3.57
N GLY A 23 29.27 -13.22 -3.65
CA GLY A 23 29.87 -11.88 -3.69
C GLY A 23 29.48 -11.03 -4.89
N ALA A 24 29.29 -11.62 -6.07
CA ALA A 24 28.86 -10.86 -7.25
C ALA A 24 27.38 -10.42 -7.13
N LEU A 25 26.51 -11.24 -6.51
CA LEU A 25 25.14 -10.87 -6.22
C LEU A 25 25.08 -9.73 -5.20
N ILE A 26 25.82 -9.82 -4.11
CA ILE A 26 25.89 -8.77 -3.09
C ILE A 26 26.37 -7.44 -3.72
N MET A 27 27.45 -7.48 -4.50
CA MET A 27 27.94 -6.28 -5.19
C MET A 27 26.90 -5.71 -6.16
N LYS A 28 26.17 -6.55 -6.90
CA LYS A 28 25.08 -6.12 -7.78
C LYS A 28 23.98 -5.41 -6.99
N LEU A 29 23.56 -5.94 -5.84
CA LEU A 29 22.54 -5.32 -5.00
C LEU A 29 23.02 -3.99 -4.39
N LEU A 30 24.29 -3.93 -3.94
CA LEU A 30 24.86 -2.73 -3.32
C LEU A 30 25.06 -1.57 -4.33
N THR A 31 25.32 -1.88 -5.61
CA THR A 31 25.70 -0.86 -6.59
C THR A 31 24.62 -0.60 -7.65
N THR A 32 23.51 -1.32 -7.61
CA THR A 32 22.45 -1.16 -8.62
C THR A 32 21.82 0.22 -8.60
N THR A 33 21.53 0.72 -9.78
CA THR A 33 20.70 1.90 -10.01
C THR A 33 19.48 1.56 -10.89
N ASP A 34 19.27 0.28 -11.21
CA ASP A 34 18.14 -0.19 -12.00
C ASP A 34 16.85 -0.08 -11.19
N HIS A 35 15.90 0.74 -11.64
CA HIS A 35 14.64 0.97 -10.94
C HIS A 35 13.84 -0.32 -10.70
N LYS A 36 13.88 -1.30 -11.61
CA LYS A 36 13.19 -2.59 -11.46
C LYS A 36 13.81 -3.44 -10.36
N LEU A 37 15.16 -3.50 -10.30
CA LEU A 37 15.84 -4.24 -9.25
C LEU A 37 15.67 -3.55 -7.89
N LEU A 38 15.74 -2.22 -7.84
CA LEU A 38 15.44 -1.45 -6.63
C LEU A 38 13.99 -1.67 -6.18
N GLY A 39 13.04 -1.69 -7.12
CA GLY A 39 11.65 -2.04 -6.82
C GLY A 39 11.52 -3.43 -6.17
N GLN A 40 12.24 -4.44 -6.67
CA GLN A 40 12.26 -5.77 -6.05
C GLN A 40 12.95 -5.78 -4.67
N MET A 41 13.99 -4.98 -4.48
CA MET A 41 14.63 -4.82 -3.17
C MET A 41 13.68 -4.21 -2.14
N TYR A 42 12.97 -3.12 -2.50
CA TYR A 42 11.90 -2.55 -1.67
C TYR A 42 10.82 -3.59 -1.36
N LEU A 43 10.35 -4.33 -2.37
CA LEU A 43 9.30 -5.34 -2.25
C LEU A 43 9.64 -6.41 -1.22
N TRP A 44 10.79 -7.06 -1.34
CA TRP A 44 11.15 -8.17 -0.45
C TRP A 44 11.54 -7.70 0.95
N THR A 45 12.16 -6.52 1.07
CA THR A 45 12.44 -5.91 2.37
C THR A 45 11.13 -5.55 3.09
N ALA A 46 10.18 -4.93 2.38
CA ALA A 46 8.86 -4.62 2.93
C ALA A 46 8.09 -5.90 3.30
N MET A 47 8.16 -6.98 2.49
CA MET A 47 7.56 -8.27 2.83
C MET A 47 8.20 -8.92 4.07
N ALA A 48 9.50 -8.75 4.28
CA ALA A 48 10.15 -9.22 5.51
C ALA A 48 9.62 -8.46 6.74
N TYR A 49 9.45 -7.13 6.64
CA TYR A 49 8.85 -6.33 7.70
C TYR A 49 7.36 -6.64 7.89
N PHE A 50 6.61 -6.94 6.83
CA PHE A 50 5.24 -7.45 6.94
C PHE A 50 5.18 -8.74 7.77
N GLY A 51 6.10 -9.67 7.52
CA GLY A 51 6.24 -10.89 8.32
C GLY A 51 6.60 -10.60 9.78
N PHE A 52 7.59 -9.74 10.02
CA PHE A 52 8.03 -9.39 11.38
C PHE A 52 6.93 -8.66 12.16
N GLY A 53 6.33 -7.60 11.61
CA GLY A 53 5.22 -6.90 12.24
C GLY A 53 3.99 -7.80 12.45
N GLY A 54 3.75 -8.75 11.52
CA GLY A 54 2.71 -9.78 11.65
C GLY A 54 2.93 -10.73 12.83
N LEU A 55 4.18 -11.15 13.08
CA LEU A 55 4.52 -11.97 14.25
C LEU A 55 4.26 -11.23 15.57
N LEU A 56 4.57 -9.91 15.64
CA LEU A 56 4.23 -9.09 16.81
C LEU A 56 2.71 -9.04 17.01
N ALA A 57 1.94 -8.89 15.93
CA ALA A 57 0.47 -8.90 16.00
C ALA A 57 -0.09 -10.25 16.47
N LEU A 58 0.48 -11.37 16.02
CA LEU A 58 0.08 -12.70 16.49
C LEU A 58 0.34 -12.88 17.98
N ALA A 59 1.47 -12.38 18.50
CA ALA A 59 1.77 -12.41 19.91
C ALA A 59 0.76 -11.57 20.73
N ILE A 60 0.41 -10.35 20.27
CA ILE A 60 -0.64 -9.51 20.85
C ILE A 60 -1.99 -10.26 20.88
N ARG A 61 -2.37 -10.92 19.79
CA ARG A 61 -3.64 -11.64 19.72
C ARG A 61 -3.66 -12.88 20.58
N ALA A 62 -2.54 -13.61 20.66
CA ALA A 62 -2.41 -14.76 21.51
C ALA A 62 -2.47 -14.38 23.00
N GLU A 63 -1.85 -13.24 23.39
CA GLU A 63 -1.94 -12.70 24.76
C GLU A 63 -3.38 -12.41 25.15
N LEU A 64 -4.14 -11.76 24.28
CA LEU A 64 -5.52 -11.35 24.52
C LEU A 64 -6.57 -12.47 24.30
N ALA A 65 -6.17 -13.70 23.99
CA ALA A 65 -7.11 -14.81 23.83
C ALA A 65 -7.81 -15.19 25.14
N PHE A 66 -7.17 -14.92 26.28
CA PHE A 66 -7.69 -15.20 27.61
C PHE A 66 -7.42 -14.01 28.54
N PRO A 67 -8.27 -13.79 29.57
CA PRO A 67 -8.02 -12.80 30.59
C PRO A 67 -6.82 -13.18 31.46
N GLY A 68 -6.14 -12.19 32.02
CA GLY A 68 -4.88 -12.34 32.75
C GLY A 68 -3.67 -12.36 31.80
N LEU A 69 -2.50 -11.95 32.30
CA LEU A 69 -1.26 -12.03 31.51
C LEU A 69 -0.87 -13.48 31.27
N GLN A 70 -0.64 -13.84 30.01
CA GLN A 70 -0.30 -15.20 29.60
C GLN A 70 1.23 -15.40 29.51
N TYR A 71 1.91 -14.57 28.72
CA TYR A 71 3.37 -14.67 28.45
C TYR A 71 4.04 -13.34 28.12
N LEU A 72 3.28 -12.27 27.90
CA LEU A 72 3.83 -10.93 27.73
C LEU A 72 3.72 -10.14 29.03
N SER A 73 4.79 -9.45 29.45
CA SER A 73 4.68 -8.40 30.44
C SER A 73 3.96 -7.17 29.87
N TYR A 74 3.43 -6.30 30.71
CA TYR A 74 2.85 -5.03 30.28
C TYR A 74 3.81 -4.21 29.39
N GLU A 75 5.09 -4.15 29.77
CA GLU A 75 6.10 -3.44 28.99
C GLU A 75 6.37 -4.10 27.63
N SER A 76 6.50 -5.42 27.58
CA SER A 76 6.65 -6.16 26.32
C SER A 76 5.44 -5.98 25.41
N PHE A 77 4.24 -5.97 25.96
CA PHE A 77 3.01 -5.71 25.21
C PHE A 77 3.00 -4.30 24.61
N ASN A 78 3.43 -3.28 25.39
CA ASN A 78 3.55 -1.90 24.93
C ASN A 78 4.56 -1.76 23.79
N GLN A 79 5.71 -2.43 23.87
CA GLN A 79 6.70 -2.48 22.80
C GLN A 79 6.12 -3.17 21.55
N PHE A 80 5.39 -4.26 21.70
CA PHE A 80 4.86 -5.04 20.59
C PHE A 80 3.80 -4.26 19.80
N PHE A 81 2.83 -3.62 20.44
CA PHE A 81 1.84 -2.84 19.69
C PHE A 81 2.45 -1.56 19.09
N THR A 82 3.42 -0.92 19.77
CA THR A 82 4.12 0.24 19.26
C THR A 82 4.90 -0.11 18.00
N MET A 83 5.70 -1.17 18.06
CA MET A 83 6.52 -1.58 16.93
C MET A 83 5.70 -2.24 15.82
N HIS A 84 4.63 -2.99 16.14
CA HIS A 84 3.70 -3.48 15.13
C HIS A 84 3.13 -2.32 14.30
N GLY A 85 2.58 -1.29 14.94
CA GLY A 85 2.02 -0.13 14.23
C GLY A 85 3.08 0.59 13.38
N THR A 86 4.24 0.87 13.95
CA THR A 86 5.36 1.53 13.26
C THR A 86 5.84 0.73 12.05
N ILE A 87 6.07 -0.56 12.22
CA ILE A 87 6.55 -1.45 11.15
C ILE A 87 5.53 -1.54 10.03
N MET A 88 4.25 -1.76 10.36
CA MET A 88 3.21 -1.96 9.35
C MET A 88 2.94 -0.70 8.52
N LEU A 89 3.02 0.48 9.09
CA LEU A 89 2.80 1.73 8.36
C LEU A 89 4.04 2.18 7.58
N LEU A 90 5.18 2.30 8.27
CA LEU A 90 6.35 3.01 7.75
C LEU A 90 7.45 2.09 7.18
N MET A 91 7.45 0.79 7.55
CA MET A 91 8.46 -0.16 7.05
C MET A 91 7.89 -1.20 6.09
N PHE A 92 6.56 -1.35 6.05
CA PHE A 92 5.87 -2.24 5.12
C PHE A 92 5.03 -1.46 4.11
N ALA A 93 3.95 -0.77 4.53
CA ALA A 93 2.95 -0.22 3.61
C ALA A 93 3.53 0.90 2.73
N THR A 94 4.23 1.86 3.30
CA THR A 94 4.87 2.97 2.57
C THR A 94 5.96 2.49 1.61
N PRO A 95 6.93 1.63 2.01
CA PRO A 95 7.90 1.09 1.07
C PRO A 95 7.31 0.14 0.03
N MET A 96 6.19 -0.52 0.31
CA MET A 96 5.52 -1.39 -0.65
C MET A 96 4.96 -0.60 -1.84
N PHE A 97 4.35 0.57 -1.62
CA PHE A 97 3.96 1.40 -2.77
C PHE A 97 5.19 1.88 -3.56
N SER A 98 6.31 2.19 -2.88
CA SER A 98 7.56 2.56 -3.53
C SER A 98 8.13 1.41 -4.38
N ALA A 99 7.93 0.15 -3.94
CA ALA A 99 8.30 -1.03 -4.72
C ALA A 99 7.54 -1.09 -6.05
N PHE A 100 6.20 -0.98 -6.01
CA PHE A 100 5.38 -0.95 -7.21
C PHE A 100 5.65 0.28 -8.07
N ALA A 101 5.82 1.47 -7.48
CA ALA A 101 6.13 2.69 -8.21
C ALA A 101 7.44 2.56 -8.98
N ASN A 102 8.51 2.09 -8.32
CA ASN A 102 9.78 1.83 -8.99
C ASN A 102 9.65 0.78 -10.11
N ALA A 103 8.96 -0.32 -9.85
CA ALA A 103 8.86 -1.40 -10.82
C ALA A 103 8.01 -1.04 -12.06
N LEU A 104 6.93 -0.26 -11.89
CA LEU A 104 5.89 -0.10 -12.91
C LEU A 104 5.81 1.31 -13.52
N MET A 105 5.95 2.38 -12.72
CA MET A 105 5.70 3.74 -13.20
C MET A 105 6.59 4.14 -14.39
N PRO A 106 7.92 3.86 -14.41
CA PRO A 106 8.73 4.16 -15.59
C PRO A 106 8.28 3.39 -16.84
N LEU A 107 7.84 2.13 -16.67
CA LEU A 107 7.27 1.34 -17.77
C LEU A 107 5.96 1.97 -18.29
N GLN A 108 5.07 2.38 -17.40
CA GLN A 108 3.77 2.96 -17.75
C GLN A 108 3.87 4.26 -18.52
N ILE A 109 4.91 5.05 -18.32
CA ILE A 109 5.12 6.31 -19.03
C ILE A 109 6.13 6.22 -20.19
N GLY A 110 6.73 5.04 -20.41
CA GLY A 110 7.73 4.80 -21.47
C GLY A 110 9.10 5.39 -21.17
N ALA A 111 9.42 5.66 -19.90
CA ALA A 111 10.73 6.11 -19.47
C ALA A 111 11.73 4.94 -19.40
N PRO A 112 13.01 5.14 -19.77
CA PRO A 112 14.01 4.07 -19.71
C PRO A 112 14.50 3.76 -18.29
N ASP A 113 14.38 4.70 -17.35
CA ASP A 113 14.70 4.60 -15.93
C ASP A 113 14.02 5.79 -15.20
N VAL A 114 14.22 5.92 -13.89
CA VAL A 114 13.82 7.11 -13.11
C VAL A 114 14.78 8.28 -13.39
N ALA A 115 14.35 9.53 -13.09
CA ALA A 115 15.14 10.73 -13.37
C ALA A 115 16.49 10.77 -12.63
N PHE A 116 16.52 10.31 -11.39
CA PHE A 116 17.71 10.31 -10.53
C PHE A 116 18.03 8.90 -9.99
N PRO A 117 18.64 8.00 -10.80
CA PRO A 117 18.84 6.60 -10.43
C PRO A 117 19.70 6.41 -9.17
N ARG A 118 20.73 7.27 -8.96
CA ARG A 118 21.58 7.23 -7.76
C ARG A 118 20.83 7.70 -6.50
N LEU A 119 19.99 8.72 -6.62
CA LEU A 119 19.13 9.18 -5.53
C LEU A 119 18.10 8.10 -5.15
N ASN A 120 17.59 7.36 -6.14
CA ASN A 120 16.70 6.22 -5.93
C ASN A 120 17.37 5.11 -5.10
N ALA A 121 18.61 4.76 -5.46
CA ALA A 121 19.38 3.78 -4.69
C ALA A 121 19.67 4.29 -3.26
N PHE A 122 20.01 5.57 -3.09
CA PHE A 122 20.24 6.18 -1.78
C PHE A 122 18.96 6.18 -0.92
N SER A 123 17.81 6.49 -1.50
CA SER A 123 16.50 6.40 -0.84
C SER A 123 16.25 4.98 -0.30
N TYR A 124 16.52 3.94 -1.10
CA TYR A 124 16.41 2.55 -0.63
C TYR A 124 17.32 2.26 0.58
N TRP A 125 18.57 2.68 0.56
CA TRP A 125 19.50 2.42 1.66
C TRP A 125 19.15 3.19 2.93
N LEU A 126 18.62 4.40 2.82
CA LEU A 126 18.07 5.13 3.97
C LEU A 126 16.87 4.38 4.58
N TYR A 127 15.97 3.87 3.74
CA TYR A 127 14.88 3.01 4.20
C TYR A 127 15.40 1.78 4.94
N PHE A 128 16.32 1.04 4.32
CA PHE A 128 16.85 -0.20 4.87
C PHE A 128 17.53 0.00 6.23
N PHE A 129 18.45 0.94 6.32
CA PHE A 129 19.19 1.21 7.58
C PHE A 129 18.33 1.93 8.61
N GLY A 130 17.44 2.83 8.21
CA GLY A 130 16.48 3.47 9.12
C GLY A 130 15.54 2.45 9.78
N SER A 131 15.05 1.49 9.00
CA SER A 131 14.22 0.41 9.53
C SER A 131 14.99 -0.50 10.49
N LEU A 132 16.22 -0.86 10.17
CA LEU A 132 17.09 -1.63 11.08
C LEU A 132 17.36 -0.87 12.37
N MET A 133 17.63 0.44 12.27
CA MET A 133 17.88 1.30 13.43
C MET A 133 16.69 1.32 14.38
N ALA A 134 15.47 1.58 13.87
CA ALA A 134 14.27 1.60 14.72
C ALA A 134 13.99 0.23 15.36
N CYS A 135 14.21 -0.87 14.62
CA CYS A 135 14.03 -2.24 15.15
C CYS A 135 15.13 -2.67 16.11
N SER A 136 16.34 -2.07 16.04
CA SER A 136 17.46 -2.42 16.92
C SER A 136 17.19 -2.12 18.40
N GLY A 137 16.18 -1.29 18.69
CA GLY A 137 15.69 -1.08 20.06
C GLY A 137 15.34 -2.38 20.80
N PHE A 138 14.84 -3.40 20.12
CA PHE A 138 14.61 -4.72 20.71
C PHE A 138 15.88 -5.41 21.27
N LEU A 139 17.05 -4.96 20.85
CA LEU A 139 18.34 -5.48 21.31
C LEU A 139 18.92 -4.64 22.45
N SER A 140 18.29 -3.52 22.81
CA SER A 140 18.74 -2.68 23.92
C SER A 140 18.26 -3.25 25.27
N PRO A 141 18.95 -2.93 26.39
CA PRO A 141 18.57 -3.42 27.71
C PRO A 141 17.13 -3.08 28.12
N ASP A 142 16.63 -1.90 27.71
CA ASP A 142 15.28 -1.42 28.03
C ASP A 142 14.25 -1.80 26.96
N GLY A 143 14.66 -2.52 25.91
CA GLY A 143 13.78 -2.93 24.81
C GLY A 143 13.53 -1.83 23.78
N ALA A 144 12.54 -2.06 22.91
CA ALA A 144 12.14 -1.13 21.87
C ALA A 144 11.26 0.00 22.43
N ALA A 145 10.91 0.99 21.56
CA ALA A 145 9.94 2.02 21.91
C ALA A 145 8.59 1.42 22.35
N SER A 146 7.96 1.97 23.40
CA SER A 146 6.75 1.45 24.04
C SER A 146 5.59 2.46 24.17
N PHE A 147 5.75 3.66 23.60
CA PHE A 147 4.83 4.80 23.76
C PHE A 147 3.75 4.91 22.65
N GLY A 148 3.58 3.90 21.82
CA GLY A 148 2.69 3.92 20.67
C GLY A 148 3.33 4.60 19.44
N TRP A 149 2.89 4.23 18.23
CA TRP A 149 3.50 4.71 16.99
C TRP A 149 3.35 6.23 16.75
N PHE A 150 2.42 6.90 17.43
CA PHE A 150 2.25 8.35 17.36
C PHE A 150 2.97 9.13 18.48
N ALA A 151 3.66 8.44 19.37
CA ALA A 151 4.63 8.99 20.33
C ALA A 151 4.16 10.25 21.09
N TYR A 152 2.93 10.25 21.63
CA TYR A 152 2.40 11.42 22.33
C TYR A 152 3.26 11.84 23.51
N ALA A 153 3.57 13.14 23.56
CA ALA A 153 4.14 13.77 24.74
C ALA A 153 3.06 13.92 25.84
N PRO A 154 3.39 13.78 27.13
CA PRO A 154 4.73 13.59 27.69
C PRO A 154 5.22 12.14 27.75
N LEU A 155 4.39 11.13 27.37
CA LEU A 155 4.76 9.70 27.49
C LEU A 155 6.07 9.37 26.75
N SER A 156 6.31 10.01 25.61
CA SER A 156 7.50 9.81 24.77
C SER A 156 8.75 10.57 25.20
N ASN A 157 8.68 11.44 26.24
CA ASN A 157 9.83 12.19 26.71
C ASN A 157 10.84 11.32 27.49
N ALA A 158 12.02 11.88 27.80
CA ALA A 158 13.08 11.16 28.51
C ALA A 158 12.76 10.79 29.97
N ILE A 159 11.75 11.42 30.57
CA ILE A 159 11.34 11.13 31.97
C ILE A 159 10.46 9.86 31.99
N HIS A 160 9.49 9.76 31.09
CA HIS A 160 8.52 8.66 31.07
C HIS A 160 8.97 7.45 30.24
N SER A 161 9.85 7.68 29.28
CA SER A 161 10.43 6.65 28.39
C SER A 161 11.95 6.86 28.26
N PRO A 162 12.74 6.63 29.32
CA PRO A 162 14.16 6.99 29.38
C PRO A 162 15.06 6.11 28.49
N GLY A 163 14.58 4.93 28.09
CA GLY A 163 15.39 3.95 27.34
C GLY A 163 15.81 4.43 25.96
N VAL A 164 16.96 3.93 25.49
CA VAL A 164 17.52 4.24 24.16
C VAL A 164 16.64 3.75 23.00
N GLY A 165 15.74 2.80 23.25
CA GLY A 165 14.81 2.31 22.23
C GLY A 165 13.92 3.41 21.63
N GLY A 166 13.55 4.42 22.45
CA GLY A 166 12.82 5.60 21.97
C GLY A 166 13.64 6.45 21.00
N ASP A 167 14.93 6.69 21.29
CA ASP A 167 15.83 7.48 20.43
C ASP A 167 16.12 6.74 19.11
N LEU A 168 16.35 5.43 19.18
CA LEU A 168 16.54 4.60 17.98
C LEU A 168 15.30 4.61 17.08
N TRP A 169 14.10 4.63 17.69
CA TRP A 169 12.85 4.78 16.98
C TRP A 169 12.76 6.15 16.29
N LEU A 170 13.02 7.25 17.00
CA LEU A 170 12.97 8.62 16.47
C LEU A 170 13.94 8.80 15.30
N MET A 171 15.20 8.41 15.47
CA MET A 171 16.22 8.55 14.43
C MET A 171 15.97 7.62 13.25
N GLY A 172 15.48 6.41 13.50
CA GLY A 172 15.07 5.48 12.45
C GLY A 172 13.94 6.05 11.59
N LEU A 173 12.89 6.60 12.22
CA LEU A 173 11.78 7.24 11.53
C LEU A 173 12.22 8.50 10.76
N TYR A 174 13.14 9.27 11.30
CA TYR A 174 13.73 10.40 10.57
C TYR A 174 14.40 9.95 9.26
N MET A 175 15.17 8.86 9.28
CA MET A 175 15.78 8.28 8.07
C MET A 175 14.71 7.77 7.08
N LEU A 176 13.64 7.14 7.56
CA LEU A 176 12.51 6.71 6.74
C LEU A 176 11.81 7.89 6.06
N GLY A 177 11.63 8.98 6.80
CA GLY A 177 11.07 10.23 6.27
C GLY A 177 11.93 10.83 5.15
N LEU A 178 13.23 10.91 5.34
CA LEU A 178 14.17 11.37 4.30
C LEU A 178 14.15 10.45 3.07
N SER A 179 14.10 9.14 3.28
CA SER A 179 13.95 8.17 2.20
C SER A 179 12.71 8.46 1.34
N SER A 180 11.57 8.68 1.99
CA SER A 180 10.30 8.98 1.32
C SER A 180 10.34 10.31 0.55
N ILE A 181 10.95 11.36 1.12
CA ILE A 181 11.12 12.67 0.48
C ILE A 181 11.95 12.52 -0.80
N PHE A 182 13.10 11.82 -0.75
CA PHE A 182 13.96 11.63 -1.93
C PHE A 182 13.27 10.79 -3.02
N GLY A 183 12.51 9.76 -2.63
CA GLY A 183 11.66 8.99 -3.54
C GLY A 183 10.61 9.86 -4.20
N GLY A 184 9.93 10.70 -3.43
CA GLY A 184 8.90 11.63 -3.93
C GLY A 184 9.44 12.63 -4.95
N VAL A 185 10.57 13.28 -4.66
CA VAL A 185 11.26 14.17 -5.63
C VAL A 185 11.58 13.45 -6.93
N ASN A 186 12.09 12.23 -6.83
CA ASN A 186 12.45 11.44 -7.99
C ASN A 186 11.23 11.06 -8.84
N PHE A 187 10.14 10.60 -8.21
CA PHE A 187 8.92 10.23 -8.93
C PHE A 187 8.24 11.43 -9.60
N ILE A 188 8.13 12.58 -8.91
CA ILE A 188 7.59 13.80 -9.53
C ILE A 188 8.41 14.17 -10.77
N THR A 189 9.74 14.23 -10.65
CA THR A 189 10.61 14.60 -11.77
C THR A 189 10.48 13.61 -12.92
N THR A 190 10.50 12.31 -12.64
CA THR A 190 10.35 11.27 -13.67
C THR A 190 9.03 11.41 -14.42
N ILE A 191 7.91 11.53 -13.69
CA ILE A 191 6.57 11.62 -14.27
C ILE A 191 6.41 12.91 -15.10
N THR A 192 6.95 14.02 -14.62
CA THR A 192 6.75 15.32 -15.31
C THR A 192 7.67 15.52 -16.52
N THR A 193 8.88 14.95 -16.51
CA THR A 193 9.91 15.27 -17.52
C THR A 193 10.27 14.11 -18.45
N MET A 194 9.97 12.85 -18.09
CA MET A 194 10.46 11.68 -18.83
C MET A 194 9.36 10.87 -19.53
N ARG A 195 8.15 11.39 -19.65
CA ARG A 195 7.10 10.73 -20.44
C ARG A 195 7.49 10.65 -21.90
N MET A 196 7.26 9.47 -22.50
CA MET A 196 7.50 9.29 -23.94
C MET A 196 6.60 10.21 -24.80
N PRO A 197 7.00 10.50 -26.05
CA PRO A 197 6.17 11.27 -26.98
C PRO A 197 4.77 10.65 -27.16
N GLY A 198 3.74 11.47 -27.08
CA GLY A 198 2.33 11.04 -27.13
C GLY A 198 1.70 10.69 -25.78
N MET A 199 2.49 10.41 -24.74
CA MET A 199 2.01 10.19 -23.37
C MET A 199 1.75 11.55 -22.69
N THR A 200 0.61 12.16 -23.00
CA THR A 200 0.14 13.37 -22.32
C THR A 200 -0.30 13.04 -20.88
N MET A 201 -0.51 14.07 -20.05
CA MET A 201 -0.99 13.87 -18.67
C MET A 201 -2.28 13.03 -18.65
N PHE A 202 -3.27 13.37 -19.48
CA PHE A 202 -4.55 12.66 -19.57
C PHE A 202 -4.52 11.37 -20.44
N ARG A 203 -3.34 10.83 -20.69
CA ARG A 203 -3.13 9.47 -21.23
C ARG A 203 -2.35 8.58 -20.28
N MET A 204 -1.86 9.15 -19.15
CA MET A 204 -1.17 8.36 -18.12
C MET A 204 -2.14 7.41 -17.42
N PRO A 205 -1.68 6.19 -17.07
CA PRO A 205 -2.42 5.28 -16.20
C PRO A 205 -2.81 5.93 -14.86
N ILE A 206 -3.92 5.53 -14.28
CA ILE A 206 -4.40 6.06 -12.99
C ILE A 206 -3.42 5.75 -11.86
N PHE A 207 -2.72 4.62 -11.92
CA PHE A 207 -1.65 4.32 -10.98
C PHE A 207 -0.55 5.39 -11.01
N THR A 208 -0.09 5.81 -12.18
CA THR A 208 0.91 6.88 -12.32
C THR A 208 0.40 8.22 -11.77
N TRP A 209 -0.89 8.56 -11.98
CA TRP A 209 -1.51 9.74 -11.37
C TRP A 209 -1.51 9.66 -9.84
N ASN A 210 -1.84 8.48 -9.28
CA ASN A 210 -1.83 8.30 -7.84
C ASN A 210 -0.42 8.42 -7.27
N ILE A 211 0.62 7.91 -7.94
CA ILE A 211 2.02 8.10 -7.54
C ILE A 211 2.42 9.57 -7.58
N LEU A 212 2.00 10.33 -8.60
CA LEU A 212 2.29 11.77 -8.68
C LEU A 212 1.69 12.53 -7.49
N VAL A 213 0.38 12.33 -7.21
CA VAL A 213 -0.31 13.01 -6.10
C VAL A 213 0.27 12.57 -4.75
N THR A 214 0.51 11.28 -4.55
CA THR A 214 1.17 10.75 -3.35
C THR A 214 2.54 11.39 -3.12
N SER A 215 3.34 11.53 -4.18
CA SER A 215 4.67 12.15 -4.07
C SER A 215 4.59 13.63 -3.69
N MET A 216 3.59 14.36 -4.18
CA MET A 216 3.34 15.75 -3.76
C MET A 216 2.95 15.83 -2.27
N MET A 217 2.08 14.93 -1.80
CA MET A 217 1.69 14.85 -0.40
C MET A 217 2.88 14.52 0.51
N ILE A 218 3.79 13.64 0.09
CA ILE A 218 5.02 13.31 0.82
C ILE A 218 5.86 14.58 1.05
N LEU A 219 6.04 15.42 0.04
CA LEU A 219 6.83 16.65 0.16
C LEU A 219 6.20 17.69 1.10
N ILE A 220 4.90 17.59 1.37
CA ILE A 220 4.20 18.46 2.32
C ILE A 220 4.25 17.88 3.74
N ALA A 221 3.92 16.60 3.90
CA ALA A 221 3.66 15.98 5.19
C ALA A 221 4.95 15.54 5.93
N PHE A 222 5.88 14.89 5.23
CA PHE A 222 7.08 14.33 5.86
C PHE A 222 8.07 15.36 6.44
N PRO A 223 8.27 16.56 5.86
CA PRO A 223 9.08 17.58 6.51
C PRO A 223 8.54 18.02 7.87
N VAL A 224 7.20 18.05 8.03
CA VAL A 224 6.57 18.40 9.32
C VAL A 224 6.81 17.29 10.36
N LEU A 225 6.67 16.01 9.95
CA LEU A 225 7.05 14.90 10.81
C LEU A 225 8.53 14.97 11.20
N ALA A 226 9.42 15.20 10.23
CA ALA A 226 10.86 15.29 10.47
C ALA A 226 11.21 16.39 11.50
N ALA A 227 10.58 17.55 11.39
CA ALA A 227 10.73 18.64 12.36
C ALA A 227 10.24 18.23 13.76
N GLY A 228 9.08 17.56 13.85
CA GLY A 228 8.55 17.04 15.12
C GLY A 228 9.48 16.02 15.76
N LEU A 229 9.96 15.03 14.99
CA LEU A 229 10.88 13.99 15.48
C LEU A 229 12.21 14.60 16.01
N MET A 230 12.78 15.53 15.26
CA MET A 230 14.02 16.22 15.69
C MET A 230 13.79 17.08 16.93
N GLY A 231 12.64 17.74 17.04
CA GLY A 231 12.27 18.50 18.24
C GLY A 231 12.11 17.59 19.47
N LEU A 232 11.46 16.43 19.32
CA LEU A 232 11.32 15.48 20.43
C LEU A 232 12.66 14.88 20.84
N GLU A 233 13.56 14.58 19.89
CA GLU A 233 14.91 14.11 20.19
C GLU A 233 15.72 15.18 20.90
N ALA A 234 15.56 16.45 20.53
CA ALA A 234 16.20 17.57 21.23
C ALA A 234 15.69 17.70 22.69
N ASP A 235 14.39 17.56 22.92
CA ASP A 235 13.83 17.52 24.29
C ASP A 235 14.40 16.34 25.10
N ARG A 236 14.54 15.17 24.49
CA ARG A 236 15.06 13.97 25.16
C ARG A 236 16.55 14.04 25.48
N ARG A 237 17.37 14.62 24.62
CA ARG A 237 18.84 14.53 24.68
C ARG A 237 19.57 15.85 24.86
N LEU A 238 18.96 16.97 24.47
CA LEU A 238 19.64 18.30 24.55
C LEU A 238 19.03 19.22 25.64
N GLY A 239 17.99 18.74 26.34
CA GLY A 239 17.35 19.51 27.42
C GLY A 239 16.54 20.71 26.90
N THR A 240 16.03 20.65 25.68
CA THR A 240 15.00 21.60 25.22
C THR A 240 13.65 21.29 25.83
N HIS A 241 12.66 22.19 25.70
CA HIS A 241 11.35 22.10 26.36
C HIS A 241 10.22 22.41 25.35
N LEU A 242 10.36 21.93 24.10
CA LEU A 242 9.41 22.22 23.03
C LEU A 242 8.05 21.58 23.28
N PHE A 243 8.05 20.37 23.84
CA PHE A 243 6.84 19.57 24.04
C PHE A 243 6.47 19.41 25.52
N ASP A 244 6.94 20.30 26.38
CA ASP A 244 6.59 20.30 27.80
C ASP A 244 5.11 20.66 28.02
N ALA A 245 4.47 19.96 28.96
CA ALA A 245 3.07 20.19 29.33
C ALA A 245 2.80 21.63 29.82
N ALA A 246 3.75 22.24 30.53
CA ALA A 246 3.65 23.60 31.04
C ALA A 246 3.53 24.69 29.96
N THR A 247 3.98 24.39 28.74
CA THR A 247 3.98 25.35 27.59
C THR A 247 2.94 24.99 26.52
N GLY A 248 2.08 24.00 26.76
CA GLY A 248 1.13 23.48 25.76
C GLY A 248 1.76 22.56 24.70
N GLY A 249 2.98 22.10 24.95
CA GLY A 249 3.77 21.27 24.05
C GLY A 249 3.13 19.94 23.63
N PRO A 250 2.38 19.21 24.48
CA PRO A 250 1.64 18.01 24.06
C PRO A 250 0.68 18.24 22.89
N LEU A 251 -0.09 19.34 22.95
CA LEU A 251 -1.02 19.70 21.87
C LEU A 251 -0.24 20.07 20.59
N LEU A 252 0.88 20.78 20.71
CA LEU A 252 1.75 21.09 19.57
C LEU A 252 2.27 19.81 18.91
N TRP A 253 2.73 18.82 19.71
CA TRP A 253 3.13 17.51 19.20
C TRP A 253 2.02 16.82 18.44
N GLU A 254 0.81 16.76 19.00
CA GLU A 254 -0.34 16.13 18.37
C GLU A 254 -0.68 16.76 17.03
N HIS A 255 -0.69 18.09 16.92
CA HIS A 255 -0.93 18.79 15.66
C HIS A 255 0.17 18.52 14.62
N LEU A 256 1.45 18.59 15.00
CA LEU A 256 2.56 18.31 14.08
C LEU A 256 2.52 16.85 13.61
N PHE A 257 2.29 15.91 14.54
CA PHE A 257 2.23 14.51 14.21
C PHE A 257 1.05 14.19 13.27
N TRP A 258 -0.16 14.66 13.58
CA TRP A 258 -1.34 14.32 12.80
C TRP A 258 -1.46 15.11 11.48
N PHE A 259 -0.85 16.28 11.38
CA PHE A 259 -0.67 16.96 10.10
C PHE A 259 0.15 16.09 9.11
N PHE A 260 1.02 15.25 9.61
CA PHE A 260 1.62 14.15 8.84
C PHE A 260 0.71 12.91 8.83
N GLY A 261 0.22 12.48 9.99
CA GLY A 261 -0.36 11.15 10.18
C GLY A 261 -1.63 10.89 9.38
N HIS A 262 -2.47 11.91 9.14
CA HIS A 262 -3.62 11.72 8.26
C HIS A 262 -3.24 11.73 6.77
N PRO A 263 -2.48 12.70 6.23
CA PRO A 263 -1.92 12.55 4.89
C PRO A 263 -1.20 11.22 4.66
N GLU A 264 -0.50 10.67 5.67
CA GLU A 264 0.20 9.38 5.57
C GLU A 264 -0.75 8.24 5.19
N VAL A 265 -1.94 8.16 5.78
CA VAL A 265 -2.89 7.09 5.42
C VAL A 265 -3.37 7.19 3.98
N TYR A 266 -3.46 8.41 3.41
CA TYR A 266 -3.76 8.60 1.99
C TYR A 266 -2.53 8.46 1.08
N ILE A 267 -1.33 8.79 1.56
CA ILE A 267 -0.06 8.48 0.90
C ILE A 267 0.06 6.97 0.69
N ILE A 268 -0.35 6.19 1.68
CA ILE A 268 -0.43 4.74 1.57
C ILE A 268 -1.57 4.34 0.62
N ALA A 269 -2.79 4.82 0.81
CA ALA A 269 -3.98 4.32 0.13
C ALA A 269 -4.01 4.62 -1.39
N LEU A 270 -3.63 5.83 -1.82
CA LEU A 270 -3.77 6.25 -3.21
C LEU A 270 -3.02 5.35 -4.21
N PRO A 271 -1.75 4.96 -4.00
CA PRO A 271 -1.06 4.05 -4.89
C PRO A 271 -1.79 2.71 -5.07
N PHE A 272 -2.32 2.16 -3.98
CA PHE A 272 -3.06 0.88 -4.00
C PHE A 272 -4.42 1.03 -4.67
N PHE A 273 -5.11 2.16 -4.54
CA PHE A 273 -6.27 2.50 -5.36
C PHE A 273 -5.91 2.51 -6.85
N GLY A 274 -4.70 2.99 -7.19
CA GLY A 274 -4.16 2.95 -8.53
C GLY A 274 -3.99 1.54 -9.05
N LEU A 275 -3.38 0.64 -8.27
CA LEU A 275 -3.22 -0.77 -8.66
C LEU A 275 -4.57 -1.43 -8.97
N ILE A 276 -5.57 -1.25 -8.11
CA ILE A 276 -6.92 -1.78 -8.33
C ILE A 276 -7.53 -1.21 -9.61
N THR A 277 -7.35 0.09 -9.86
CA THR A 277 -7.89 0.76 -11.04
C THR A 277 -7.28 0.22 -12.35
N GLU A 278 -6.02 -0.21 -12.35
CA GLU A 278 -5.38 -0.83 -13.52
C GLU A 278 -5.84 -2.29 -13.73
N ILE A 279 -6.15 -3.02 -12.66
CA ILE A 279 -6.53 -4.44 -12.72
C ILE A 279 -7.98 -4.62 -13.22
N LEU A 280 -8.92 -3.83 -12.70
CA LEU A 280 -10.35 -3.98 -13.00
C LEU A 280 -10.67 -3.95 -14.51
N PRO A 281 -10.15 -3.03 -15.34
CA PRO A 281 -10.44 -2.98 -16.77
C PRO A 281 -9.97 -4.23 -17.54
N VAL A 282 -8.86 -4.83 -17.13
CA VAL A 282 -8.29 -6.01 -17.78
C VAL A 282 -9.21 -7.22 -17.61
N PHE A 283 -9.69 -7.47 -16.39
CA PHE A 283 -10.53 -8.62 -16.08
C PHE A 283 -12.03 -8.39 -16.31
N SER A 284 -12.47 -7.15 -16.49
CA SER A 284 -13.82 -6.82 -17.00
C SER A 284 -13.87 -6.71 -18.52
N ARG A 285 -12.71 -6.70 -19.18
CA ARG A 285 -12.55 -6.54 -20.63
C ARG A 285 -13.19 -5.26 -21.17
N LYS A 286 -13.13 -4.20 -20.38
CA LYS A 286 -13.68 -2.87 -20.67
C LYS A 286 -12.65 -1.79 -20.42
N PRO A 287 -12.74 -0.61 -21.05
CA PRO A 287 -12.05 0.59 -20.59
C PRO A 287 -12.45 0.95 -19.15
N VAL A 288 -11.56 1.63 -18.43
CA VAL A 288 -11.90 2.17 -17.12
C VAL A 288 -13.06 3.17 -17.26
N PHE A 289 -14.05 3.02 -16.39
CA PHE A 289 -15.20 3.94 -16.38
C PHE A 289 -14.80 5.26 -15.71
N GLY A 290 -15.09 6.40 -16.38
CA GLY A 290 -14.94 7.72 -15.80
C GLY A 290 -13.50 8.14 -15.50
N TYR A 291 -12.55 7.91 -16.39
CA TYR A 291 -11.13 8.23 -16.24
C TYR A 291 -10.87 9.65 -15.70
N VAL A 292 -11.49 10.68 -16.29
CA VAL A 292 -11.34 12.08 -15.84
C VAL A 292 -11.86 12.28 -14.42
N GLY A 293 -12.98 11.62 -14.08
CA GLY A 293 -13.53 11.62 -12.73
C GLY A 293 -12.59 10.98 -11.70
N LEU A 294 -11.92 9.88 -12.09
CA LEU A 294 -10.90 9.22 -11.25
C LEU A 294 -9.67 10.11 -11.00
N VAL A 295 -9.19 10.82 -12.04
CA VAL A 295 -8.11 11.81 -11.90
C VAL A 295 -8.52 12.94 -10.96
N GLY A 296 -9.71 13.54 -11.20
CA GLY A 296 -10.24 14.61 -10.35
C GLY A 296 -10.43 14.17 -8.90
N ALA A 297 -10.95 12.97 -8.67
CA ALA A 297 -11.09 12.40 -7.33
C ALA A 297 -9.74 12.17 -6.64
N THR A 298 -8.71 11.71 -7.37
CA THR A 298 -7.35 11.55 -6.83
C THR A 298 -6.78 12.88 -6.37
N LEU A 299 -6.89 13.93 -7.19
CA LEU A 299 -6.45 15.30 -6.84
C LEU A 299 -7.20 15.86 -5.63
N ALA A 300 -8.53 15.66 -5.60
CA ALA A 300 -9.37 16.12 -4.49
C ALA A 300 -9.01 15.43 -3.17
N ILE A 301 -8.81 14.09 -3.17
CA ILE A 301 -8.36 13.34 -1.97
C ILE A 301 -7.01 13.89 -1.52
N GLY A 302 -6.03 14.04 -2.41
CA GLY A 302 -4.71 14.57 -2.07
C GLY A 302 -4.78 15.95 -1.41
N ALA A 303 -5.58 16.88 -1.96
CA ALA A 303 -5.74 18.21 -1.39
C ALA A 303 -6.48 18.20 -0.04
N LEU A 304 -7.61 17.48 0.05
CA LEU A 304 -8.41 17.40 1.28
C LEU A 304 -7.66 16.70 2.42
N SER A 305 -6.80 15.74 2.13
CA SER A 305 -6.06 15.00 3.14
C SER A 305 -5.23 15.90 4.08
N CYS A 306 -4.75 17.03 3.58
CA CYS A 306 -4.00 18.01 4.38
C CYS A 306 -4.91 18.95 5.22
N ALA A 307 -6.24 18.82 5.14
CA ALA A 307 -7.19 19.70 5.81
C ALA A 307 -8.05 19.00 6.89
N VAL A 308 -7.84 17.70 7.13
CA VAL A 308 -8.74 16.88 7.98
C VAL A 308 -8.05 16.29 9.21
N TRP A 309 -6.76 16.51 9.42
CA TRP A 309 -5.91 15.77 10.37
C TRP A 309 -6.43 15.74 11.81
N ALA A 310 -7.10 16.80 12.29
CA ALA A 310 -7.46 16.87 13.71
C ALA A 310 -8.72 16.08 14.07
N HIS A 311 -9.30 15.31 13.14
CA HIS A 311 -10.28 14.29 13.52
C HIS A 311 -9.65 13.16 14.37
N HIS A 312 -8.34 12.99 14.33
CA HIS A 312 -7.60 12.11 15.26
C HIS A 312 -7.50 12.68 16.67
N MET A 313 -7.99 13.90 16.90
CA MET A 313 -7.85 14.67 18.14
C MET A 313 -9.19 15.14 18.71
N PHE A 314 -10.33 14.58 18.29
CA PHE A 314 -11.66 15.02 18.75
C PHE A 314 -11.81 14.93 20.26
N VAL A 315 -11.23 13.92 20.90
CA VAL A 315 -11.30 13.71 22.35
C VAL A 315 -10.30 14.55 23.16
N THR A 316 -9.35 15.24 22.53
CA THR A 316 -8.41 16.11 23.24
C THR A 316 -9.02 17.44 23.66
N GLY A 317 -10.17 17.82 23.10
CA GLY A 317 -10.92 19.02 23.44
C GLY A 317 -10.36 20.35 22.92
N ALA A 318 -9.25 20.33 22.18
CA ALA A 318 -8.54 21.53 21.73
C ALA A 318 -8.59 21.74 20.21
N VAL A 319 -9.64 21.25 19.54
CA VAL A 319 -9.80 21.34 18.08
C VAL A 319 -11.16 21.91 17.72
N ASN A 320 -11.23 22.54 16.53
CA ASN A 320 -12.50 23.01 15.99
C ASN A 320 -13.32 21.83 15.44
N LEU A 321 -14.13 21.21 16.30
CA LEU A 321 -14.93 20.02 15.99
C LEU A 321 -15.79 20.19 14.72
N PRO A 322 -16.60 21.29 14.55
CA PRO A 322 -17.43 21.44 13.36
C PRO A 322 -16.62 21.48 12.07
N TYR A 323 -15.49 22.20 12.06
CA TYR A 323 -14.63 22.28 10.87
C TYR A 323 -14.04 20.93 10.50
N PHE A 324 -13.36 20.27 11.45
CA PHE A 324 -12.67 19.01 11.14
C PHE A 324 -13.64 17.87 10.88
N SER A 325 -14.81 17.86 11.50
CA SER A 325 -15.88 16.92 11.18
C SER A 325 -16.38 17.12 9.74
N PHE A 326 -16.75 18.36 9.38
CA PHE A 326 -17.23 18.70 8.03
C PHE A 326 -16.21 18.33 6.96
N MET A 327 -14.94 18.72 7.13
CA MET A 327 -13.88 18.42 6.17
C MET A 327 -13.63 16.90 6.05
N THR A 328 -13.79 16.15 7.14
CA THR A 328 -13.67 14.69 7.14
C THR A 328 -14.82 14.03 6.38
N PHE A 329 -16.05 14.51 6.51
CA PHE A 329 -17.15 14.05 5.66
C PHE A 329 -16.91 14.38 4.19
N MET A 330 -16.34 15.56 3.89
CA MET A 330 -16.08 15.99 2.51
C MET A 330 -15.07 15.09 1.79
N ILE A 331 -14.07 14.50 2.45
CA ILE A 331 -13.10 13.60 1.80
C ILE A 331 -13.73 12.25 1.40
N ALA A 332 -14.86 11.88 2.01
CA ALA A 332 -15.59 10.69 1.62
C ALA A 332 -16.23 10.82 0.21
N VAL A 333 -16.54 12.05 -0.24
CA VAL A 333 -17.18 12.29 -1.54
C VAL A 333 -16.30 11.85 -2.72
N PRO A 334 -15.06 12.35 -2.89
CA PRO A 334 -14.19 11.89 -3.98
C PRO A 334 -13.82 10.40 -3.84
N THR A 335 -13.76 9.86 -2.63
CA THR A 335 -13.57 8.42 -2.40
C THR A 335 -14.76 7.63 -2.94
N GLY A 336 -15.99 8.11 -2.70
CA GLY A 336 -17.21 7.54 -3.27
C GLY A 336 -17.22 7.60 -4.80
N VAL A 337 -16.75 8.70 -5.41
CA VAL A 337 -16.60 8.80 -6.88
C VAL A 337 -15.70 7.68 -7.40
N LYS A 338 -14.53 7.44 -6.78
CA LYS A 338 -13.67 6.31 -7.17
C LYS A 338 -14.39 4.98 -7.06
N PHE A 339 -15.10 4.77 -5.95
CA PHE A 339 -15.80 3.52 -5.69
C PHE A 339 -16.86 3.23 -6.76
N PHE A 340 -17.70 4.22 -7.11
CA PHE A 340 -18.68 4.08 -8.17
C PHE A 340 -18.04 3.87 -9.55
N ASN A 341 -16.88 4.49 -9.82
CA ASN A 341 -16.15 4.26 -11.06
C ASN A 341 -15.60 2.82 -11.15
N TRP A 342 -15.15 2.22 -10.05
CA TRP A 342 -14.74 0.81 -10.00
C TRP A 342 -15.92 -0.13 -10.27
N ILE A 343 -17.08 0.13 -9.64
CA ILE A 343 -18.31 -0.62 -9.92
C ILE A 343 -18.72 -0.44 -11.39
N GLY A 344 -18.70 0.80 -11.90
CA GLY A 344 -19.03 1.11 -13.30
C GLY A 344 -18.08 0.45 -14.29
N THR A 345 -16.81 0.22 -13.91
CA THR A 345 -15.85 -0.52 -14.73
C THR A 345 -16.21 -2.02 -14.81
N LEU A 346 -16.70 -2.61 -13.72
CA LEU A 346 -17.16 -4.01 -13.70
C LEU A 346 -18.53 -4.19 -14.36
N TRP A 347 -19.41 -3.19 -14.22
CA TRP A 347 -20.79 -3.26 -14.70
C TRP A 347 -20.88 -3.43 -16.21
N GLY A 348 -21.60 -4.47 -16.66
CA GLY A 348 -21.76 -4.80 -18.08
C GLY A 348 -20.47 -5.27 -18.76
N GLY A 349 -19.43 -5.62 -18.02
CA GLY A 349 -18.18 -6.20 -18.53
C GLY A 349 -18.26 -7.72 -18.68
N SER A 350 -17.39 -8.28 -19.53
CA SER A 350 -17.16 -9.72 -19.63
C SER A 350 -16.17 -10.16 -18.55
N VAL A 351 -16.67 -10.30 -17.31
CA VAL A 351 -15.84 -10.48 -16.10
C VAL A 351 -15.22 -11.88 -16.04
N ARG A 352 -13.90 -11.93 -15.81
CA ARG A 352 -13.14 -13.16 -15.54
C ARG A 352 -12.63 -13.14 -14.08
N MET A 353 -13.09 -14.11 -13.27
CA MET A 353 -12.74 -14.24 -11.85
C MET A 353 -11.39 -14.98 -11.67
N ASP A 354 -10.34 -14.45 -12.29
CA ASP A 354 -8.97 -14.88 -12.04
C ASP A 354 -8.45 -14.29 -10.71
N THR A 355 -7.40 -14.86 -10.17
CA THR A 355 -6.89 -14.48 -8.83
C THR A 355 -6.69 -12.96 -8.66
N PRO A 356 -6.11 -12.19 -9.61
CA PRO A 356 -5.97 -10.73 -9.42
C PRO A 356 -7.32 -10.03 -9.21
N LEU A 357 -8.36 -10.44 -9.95
CA LEU A 357 -9.68 -9.85 -9.80
C LEU A 357 -10.36 -10.25 -8.48
N LEU A 358 -10.17 -11.49 -8.00
CA LEU A 358 -10.68 -11.88 -6.68
C LEU A 358 -10.14 -10.97 -5.57
N TRP A 359 -8.83 -10.69 -5.60
CA TRP A 359 -8.21 -9.76 -4.65
C TRP A 359 -8.73 -8.33 -4.81
N ALA A 360 -8.96 -7.88 -6.05
CA ALA A 360 -9.52 -6.56 -6.30
C ALA A 360 -10.97 -6.44 -5.80
N VAL A 361 -11.80 -7.47 -5.96
CA VAL A 361 -13.17 -7.51 -5.41
C VAL A 361 -13.13 -7.62 -3.87
N GLY A 362 -12.19 -8.39 -3.32
CA GLY A 362 -11.94 -8.44 -1.88
C GLY A 362 -11.60 -7.06 -1.33
N PHE A 363 -10.72 -6.31 -2.01
CA PHE A 363 -10.44 -4.91 -1.68
C PHE A 363 -11.73 -4.06 -1.68
N LEU A 364 -12.54 -4.12 -2.74
CA LEU A 364 -13.79 -3.34 -2.81
C LEU A 364 -14.70 -3.62 -1.62
N THR A 365 -14.86 -4.89 -1.25
CA THR A 365 -15.71 -5.30 -0.13
C THR A 365 -15.17 -4.80 1.21
N THR A 366 -13.89 -5.03 1.48
CA THR A 366 -13.27 -4.67 2.77
C THR A 366 -13.16 -3.16 2.94
N PHE A 367 -12.70 -2.46 1.89
CA PHE A 367 -12.53 -1.01 1.95
C PHE A 367 -13.87 -0.27 2.06
N LEU A 368 -14.94 -0.74 1.39
CA LEU A 368 -16.28 -0.16 1.57
C LEU A 368 -16.70 -0.19 3.02
N PHE A 369 -16.57 -1.34 3.67
CA PHE A 369 -16.95 -1.49 5.07
C PHE A 369 -16.10 -0.58 5.98
N GLY A 370 -14.79 -0.52 5.75
CA GLY A 370 -13.88 0.38 6.46
C GLY A 370 -14.21 1.86 6.25
N GLY A 371 -14.55 2.26 5.02
CA GLY A 371 -14.97 3.64 4.71
C GLY A 371 -16.26 4.03 5.43
N LEU A 372 -17.25 3.14 5.50
CA LEU A 372 -18.50 3.38 6.22
C LEU A 372 -18.28 3.53 7.73
N THR A 373 -17.42 2.71 8.33
CA THR A 373 -17.06 2.88 9.76
C THR A 373 -16.26 4.15 10.02
N GLY A 374 -15.51 4.64 9.01
CA GLY A 374 -14.86 5.96 9.03
C GLY A 374 -15.85 7.12 9.10
N ILE A 375 -17.00 7.02 8.43
CA ILE A 375 -18.07 8.01 8.52
C ILE A 375 -18.63 8.10 9.95
N ILE A 376 -18.73 6.97 10.66
CA ILE A 376 -19.12 6.95 12.08
C ILE A 376 -18.10 7.75 12.91
N LEU A 377 -16.81 7.49 12.74
CA LEU A 377 -15.73 8.18 13.46
C LEU A 377 -15.57 9.66 13.04
N ALA A 378 -16.04 10.06 11.84
CA ALA A 378 -16.05 11.44 11.41
C ALA A 378 -17.04 12.33 12.18
N SER A 379 -18.00 11.71 12.89
CA SER A 379 -19.00 12.38 13.72
C SER A 379 -18.51 12.47 15.18
N PRO A 380 -18.15 13.64 15.72
CA PRO A 380 -17.62 13.75 17.07
C PRO A 380 -18.50 13.11 18.14
N PRO A 381 -19.85 13.27 18.15
CA PRO A 381 -20.68 12.60 19.17
C PRO A 381 -20.61 11.06 19.13
N LEU A 382 -20.37 10.46 17.94
CA LEU A 382 -20.21 9.02 17.81
C LEU A 382 -18.78 8.61 18.13
N ASP A 383 -17.78 9.39 17.68
CA ASP A 383 -16.38 9.14 18.01
C ASP A 383 -16.12 9.14 19.51
N PHE A 384 -16.72 10.06 20.27
CA PHE A 384 -16.58 10.10 21.74
C PHE A 384 -17.01 8.81 22.44
N GLN A 385 -17.88 8.01 21.84
CA GLN A 385 -18.34 6.74 22.42
C GLN A 385 -17.37 5.58 22.15
N VAL A 386 -16.60 5.65 21.05
CA VAL A 386 -15.78 4.52 20.55
C VAL A 386 -14.31 4.88 20.38
N SER A 387 -13.92 6.14 20.63
CA SER A 387 -12.52 6.57 20.57
C SER A 387 -11.66 5.77 21.53
N ASP A 388 -10.44 5.42 21.09
CA ASP A 388 -9.49 4.59 21.84
C ASP A 388 -9.99 3.18 22.22
N THR A 389 -11.08 2.70 21.61
CA THR A 389 -11.56 1.33 21.76
C THR A 389 -11.13 0.44 20.58
N TYR A 390 -11.45 -0.86 20.68
CA TYR A 390 -11.24 -1.81 19.57
C TYR A 390 -12.10 -1.53 18.34
N PHE A 391 -13.11 -0.65 18.40
CA PHE A 391 -13.82 -0.16 17.22
C PHE A 391 -12.88 0.59 16.28
N VAL A 392 -12.03 1.46 16.82
CA VAL A 392 -11.01 2.18 16.03
C VAL A 392 -9.99 1.21 15.44
N VAL A 393 -9.59 0.18 16.20
CA VAL A 393 -8.69 -0.88 15.72
C VAL A 393 -9.30 -1.64 14.55
N ALA A 394 -10.56 -2.02 14.65
CA ALA A 394 -11.31 -2.67 13.58
C ALA A 394 -11.39 -1.76 12.34
N HIS A 395 -11.82 -0.51 12.51
CA HIS A 395 -11.92 0.47 11.43
C HIS A 395 -10.62 0.62 10.67
N PHE A 396 -9.51 0.95 11.35
CA PHE A 396 -8.28 1.22 10.62
C PHE A 396 -7.67 -0.03 9.98
N HIS A 397 -7.92 -1.24 10.49
CA HIS A 397 -7.52 -2.45 9.76
C HIS A 397 -8.37 -2.67 8.50
N TYR A 398 -9.67 -2.36 8.53
CA TYR A 398 -10.50 -2.42 7.33
C TYR A 398 -10.06 -1.43 6.25
N VAL A 399 -9.63 -0.22 6.61
CA VAL A 399 -9.13 0.75 5.62
C VAL A 399 -7.66 0.53 5.26
N LEU A 400 -6.77 0.11 6.19
CA LEU A 400 -5.34 -0.07 5.91
C LEU A 400 -5.04 -1.47 5.36
N PHE A 401 -5.34 -2.53 6.12
CA PHE A 401 -5.12 -3.90 5.64
C PHE A 401 -6.01 -4.20 4.43
N GLY A 402 -7.29 -3.82 4.49
CA GLY A 402 -8.25 -3.96 3.41
C GLY A 402 -7.82 -3.25 2.13
N THR A 403 -7.10 -2.14 2.22
CA THR A 403 -6.53 -1.45 1.06
C THR A 403 -5.19 -2.05 0.65
N VAL A 404 -4.20 -1.97 1.55
CA VAL A 404 -2.80 -2.27 1.21
C VAL A 404 -2.62 -3.74 0.87
N VAL A 405 -3.03 -4.63 1.76
CA VAL A 405 -2.72 -6.06 1.60
C VAL A 405 -3.53 -6.68 0.47
N PHE A 406 -4.83 -6.35 0.36
CA PHE A 406 -5.64 -6.86 -0.74
C PHE A 406 -5.16 -6.33 -2.10
N ALA A 407 -4.89 -5.03 -2.23
CA ALA A 407 -4.40 -4.47 -3.50
C ALA A 407 -2.97 -4.89 -3.81
N MET A 408 -2.10 -5.04 -2.81
CA MET A 408 -0.75 -5.57 -2.97
C MET A 408 -0.77 -6.98 -3.58
N PHE A 409 -1.58 -7.89 -3.03
CA PHE A 409 -1.69 -9.24 -3.58
C PHE A 409 -2.38 -9.26 -4.93
N ALA A 410 -3.40 -8.42 -5.17
CA ALA A 410 -3.95 -8.23 -6.52
C ALA A 410 -2.82 -7.86 -7.50
N GLY A 411 -1.97 -6.90 -7.13
CA GLY A 411 -0.81 -6.46 -7.90
C GLY A 411 0.23 -7.57 -8.07
N PHE A 412 0.57 -8.33 -7.02
CA PHE A 412 1.52 -9.44 -7.14
C PHE A 412 1.04 -10.48 -8.14
N TYR A 413 -0.19 -10.96 -8.04
CA TYR A 413 -0.73 -11.94 -8.99
C TYR A 413 -0.81 -11.37 -10.40
N PHE A 414 -1.10 -10.05 -10.56
CA PHE A 414 -1.24 -9.41 -11.86
C PHE A 414 0.11 -9.14 -12.55
N TRP A 415 1.07 -8.51 -11.86
CA TRP A 415 2.36 -8.12 -12.44
C TRP A 415 3.49 -9.11 -12.20
N TRP A 416 3.25 -10.27 -11.58
CA TRP A 416 4.28 -11.29 -11.35
C TRP A 416 5.07 -11.67 -12.61
N PRO A 417 4.44 -11.85 -13.81
CA PRO A 417 5.17 -12.10 -15.05
C PRO A 417 6.12 -10.95 -15.43
N LYS A 418 5.78 -9.70 -15.13
CA LYS A 418 6.69 -8.55 -15.35
C LYS A 418 7.90 -8.58 -14.42
N PHE A 419 7.72 -9.07 -13.20
CA PHE A 419 8.81 -9.12 -12.20
C PHE A 419 9.74 -10.32 -12.42
N TYR A 420 9.18 -11.48 -12.74
CA TYR A 420 9.91 -12.74 -12.71
C TYR A 420 9.77 -13.60 -13.98
N GLY A 421 9.05 -13.14 -14.99
CA GLY A 421 8.87 -13.84 -16.26
C GLY A 421 8.04 -15.14 -16.17
N ARG A 422 7.30 -15.36 -15.10
CA ARG A 422 6.48 -16.56 -14.85
C ARG A 422 5.15 -16.19 -14.23
N MET A 423 4.14 -17.05 -14.39
CA MET A 423 2.86 -16.90 -13.69
C MET A 423 2.89 -17.61 -12.33
N LEU A 424 2.18 -17.06 -11.35
CA LEU A 424 1.84 -17.75 -10.12
C LEU A 424 0.75 -18.80 -10.37
N ASP A 425 0.67 -19.84 -9.53
CA ASP A 425 -0.36 -20.86 -9.63
C ASP A 425 -1.73 -20.28 -9.23
N GLU A 426 -2.70 -20.47 -10.12
CA GLU A 426 -4.06 -19.91 -9.97
C GLU A 426 -4.85 -20.58 -8.84
N LYS A 427 -4.69 -21.90 -8.65
CA LYS A 427 -5.42 -22.63 -7.60
C LYS A 427 -4.91 -22.24 -6.21
N LEU A 428 -3.59 -22.22 -6.05
CA LEU A 428 -2.96 -21.74 -4.81
C LEU A 428 -3.30 -20.27 -4.55
N GLY A 429 -3.37 -19.45 -5.60
CA GLY A 429 -3.80 -18.06 -5.53
C GLY A 429 -5.22 -17.90 -4.96
N LYS A 430 -6.16 -18.71 -5.42
CA LYS A 430 -7.54 -18.72 -4.91
C LYS A 430 -7.62 -19.23 -3.47
N VAL A 431 -6.88 -20.26 -3.12
CA VAL A 431 -6.80 -20.75 -1.72
C VAL A 431 -6.24 -19.65 -0.81
N HIS A 432 -5.14 -19.01 -1.21
CA HIS A 432 -4.55 -17.87 -0.48
C HIS A 432 -5.57 -16.75 -0.28
N PHE A 433 -6.31 -16.37 -1.34
CA PHE A 433 -7.33 -15.32 -1.23
C PHE A 433 -8.41 -15.68 -0.21
N TRP A 434 -9.03 -16.84 -0.32
CA TRP A 434 -10.15 -17.20 0.57
C TRP A 434 -9.72 -17.34 2.02
N MET A 435 -8.54 -17.92 2.28
CA MET A 435 -8.02 -17.99 3.65
C MET A 435 -7.75 -16.60 4.22
N THR A 436 -7.18 -15.69 3.42
CA THR A 436 -6.94 -14.29 3.84
C THR A 436 -8.26 -13.57 4.07
N PHE A 437 -9.21 -13.70 3.17
CA PHE A 437 -10.50 -13.02 3.25
C PHE A 437 -11.29 -13.44 4.50
N PHE A 438 -11.45 -14.73 4.72
CA PHE A 438 -12.13 -15.22 5.92
C PHE A 438 -11.33 -14.93 7.19
N GLY A 439 -10.02 -15.13 7.19
CA GLY A 439 -9.16 -14.81 8.34
C GLY A 439 -9.25 -13.33 8.72
N PHE A 440 -9.25 -12.43 7.74
CA PHE A 440 -9.38 -10.99 7.95
C PHE A 440 -10.71 -10.62 8.60
N HIS A 441 -11.83 -11.08 8.04
CA HIS A 441 -13.16 -10.76 8.58
C HIS A 441 -13.38 -11.41 9.96
N THR A 442 -12.91 -12.62 10.18
CA THR A 442 -12.98 -13.28 11.50
C THR A 442 -12.15 -12.52 12.54
N THR A 443 -11.00 -11.95 12.14
CA THR A 443 -10.15 -11.18 13.05
C THR A 443 -10.78 -9.83 13.41
N PHE A 444 -11.13 -9.03 12.40
CA PHE A 444 -11.40 -7.60 12.61
C PHE A 444 -12.88 -7.24 12.67
N LEU A 445 -13.79 -8.06 12.11
CA LEU A 445 -15.21 -7.75 12.19
C LEU A 445 -15.70 -7.74 13.65
N VAL A 446 -15.35 -8.77 14.42
CA VAL A 446 -15.73 -8.89 15.83
C VAL A 446 -15.14 -7.81 16.72
N GLN A 447 -14.03 -7.19 16.33
CA GLN A 447 -13.42 -6.09 17.08
C GLN A 447 -14.26 -4.80 17.07
N HIS A 448 -15.19 -4.64 16.10
CA HIS A 448 -16.17 -3.54 16.19
C HIS A 448 -17.09 -3.72 17.39
N TRP A 449 -17.56 -4.95 17.64
CA TRP A 449 -18.39 -5.25 18.83
C TRP A 449 -17.60 -5.10 20.12
N LEU A 450 -16.36 -5.63 20.19
CA LEU A 450 -15.49 -5.42 21.34
C LEU A 450 -15.35 -3.92 21.68
N GLY A 451 -15.20 -3.07 20.67
CA GLY A 451 -15.09 -1.64 20.86
C GLY A 451 -16.40 -0.99 21.34
N VAL A 452 -17.55 -1.38 20.79
CA VAL A 452 -18.87 -0.89 21.21
C VAL A 452 -19.20 -1.33 22.64
N GLU A 453 -18.77 -2.53 23.05
CA GLU A 453 -18.90 -3.03 24.42
C GLU A 453 -17.90 -2.38 25.40
N GLY A 454 -17.00 -1.51 24.91
CA GLY A 454 -16.10 -0.70 25.71
C GLY A 454 -14.68 -1.24 25.88
N MET A 455 -14.30 -2.33 25.20
CA MET A 455 -12.93 -2.82 25.28
C MET A 455 -11.97 -1.78 24.69
N GLN A 456 -11.06 -1.26 25.52
CA GLN A 456 -10.08 -0.27 25.11
C GLN A 456 -8.96 -0.91 24.29
N ARG A 457 -8.40 -0.17 23.33
CA ARG A 457 -7.18 -0.59 22.60
C ARG A 457 -5.96 -0.45 23.49
N ARG A 458 -4.90 -1.20 23.18
CA ARG A 458 -3.58 -1.15 23.85
C ARG A 458 -3.56 -1.62 25.30
N ILE A 459 -4.60 -2.32 25.74
CA ILE A 459 -4.58 -3.02 27.03
C ILE A 459 -4.00 -4.42 26.84
N ALA A 460 -3.15 -4.84 27.75
CA ALA A 460 -2.53 -6.17 27.73
C ALA A 460 -3.41 -7.23 28.41
N ASP A 461 -4.39 -6.81 29.18
CA ASP A 461 -5.23 -7.65 30.01
C ASP A 461 -6.65 -7.08 30.14
N TYR A 462 -7.61 -7.91 30.50
CA TYR A 462 -8.99 -7.56 30.77
C TYR A 462 -9.57 -8.52 31.84
N LEU A 463 -10.64 -8.10 32.54
CA LEU A 463 -11.23 -8.92 33.59
C LEU A 463 -12.12 -10.03 33.01
N PRO A 464 -12.13 -11.24 33.61
CA PRO A 464 -13.01 -12.33 33.17
C PRO A 464 -14.51 -11.96 33.15
N THR A 465 -14.90 -10.99 33.97
CA THR A 465 -16.29 -10.52 34.14
C THR A 465 -16.73 -9.50 33.09
N GLU A 466 -15.81 -8.97 32.25
CA GLU A 466 -16.12 -7.96 31.23
C GLU A 466 -16.79 -8.55 29.99
N GLY A 467 -16.81 -9.87 29.82
CA GLY A 467 -17.49 -10.52 28.70
C GLY A 467 -16.70 -10.58 27.39
N PHE A 468 -15.48 -10.03 27.31
CA PHE A 468 -14.70 -9.89 26.08
C PHE A 468 -14.05 -11.18 25.59
N THR A 469 -13.97 -12.23 26.41
CA THR A 469 -13.17 -13.44 26.16
C THR A 469 -13.56 -14.13 24.84
N PHE A 470 -14.85 -14.40 24.62
CA PHE A 470 -15.30 -15.12 23.42
C PHE A 470 -14.93 -14.37 22.12
N LEU A 471 -15.19 -13.06 22.06
CA LEU A 471 -14.89 -12.27 20.88
C LEU A 471 -13.37 -12.15 20.64
N ASN A 472 -12.57 -12.07 21.71
CA ASN A 472 -11.11 -12.12 21.61
C ASN A 472 -10.60 -13.45 21.08
N GLN A 473 -11.18 -14.57 21.50
CA GLN A 473 -10.84 -15.91 20.97
C GLN A 473 -11.17 -16.02 19.48
N VAL A 474 -12.36 -15.57 19.06
CA VAL A 474 -12.75 -15.55 17.63
C VAL A 474 -11.77 -14.71 16.83
N SER A 475 -11.44 -13.50 17.30
CA SER A 475 -10.47 -12.61 16.66
C SER A 475 -9.07 -13.28 16.56
N THR A 476 -8.65 -14.00 17.60
CA THR A 476 -7.36 -14.70 17.63
C THR A 476 -7.32 -15.84 16.62
N VAL A 477 -8.36 -16.67 16.53
CA VAL A 477 -8.47 -17.74 15.53
C VAL A 477 -8.35 -17.15 14.11
N GLY A 478 -9.04 -16.04 13.83
CA GLY A 478 -8.94 -15.31 12.56
C GLY A 478 -7.51 -14.88 12.26
N ALA A 479 -6.79 -14.32 13.25
CA ALA A 479 -5.42 -13.85 13.08
C ALA A 479 -4.45 -14.99 12.72
N PHE A 480 -4.60 -16.16 13.35
CA PHE A 480 -3.79 -17.34 12.99
C PHE A 480 -4.13 -17.91 11.61
N LEU A 481 -5.40 -17.82 11.18
CA LEU A 481 -5.80 -18.17 9.81
C LEU A 481 -5.16 -17.21 8.79
N LEU A 482 -5.13 -15.89 9.08
CA LEU A 482 -4.40 -14.90 8.27
C LEU A 482 -2.92 -15.25 8.13
N ALA A 483 -2.24 -15.54 9.24
CA ALA A 483 -0.83 -15.91 9.22
C ALA A 483 -0.59 -17.17 8.38
N THR A 484 -1.44 -18.19 8.52
CA THR A 484 -1.36 -19.42 7.73
C THR A 484 -1.55 -19.15 6.24
N SER A 485 -2.42 -18.21 5.86
CA SER A 485 -2.62 -17.84 4.45
C SER A 485 -1.35 -17.32 3.79
N MET A 486 -0.49 -16.61 4.54
CA MET A 486 0.79 -16.11 4.02
C MET A 486 1.75 -17.26 3.68
N LEU A 487 1.70 -18.38 4.38
CA LEU A 487 2.48 -19.57 4.04
C LEU A 487 2.06 -20.15 2.69
N VAL A 488 0.75 -20.10 2.37
CA VAL A 488 0.24 -20.52 1.05
C VAL A 488 0.81 -19.62 -0.05
N PHE A 489 0.88 -18.31 0.17
CA PHE A 489 1.51 -17.39 -0.79
C PHE A 489 2.99 -17.70 -0.99
N LEU A 490 3.76 -17.86 0.08
CA LEU A 490 5.20 -18.21 -0.01
C LEU A 490 5.41 -19.54 -0.74
N TRP A 491 4.54 -20.51 -0.50
CA TRP A 491 4.54 -21.78 -1.22
C TRP A 491 4.25 -21.58 -2.71
N ASN A 492 3.27 -20.75 -3.06
CA ASN A 492 2.98 -20.42 -4.46
C ASN A 492 4.18 -19.77 -5.16
N VAL A 493 4.85 -18.83 -4.50
CA VAL A 493 6.08 -18.21 -5.00
C VAL A 493 7.18 -19.26 -5.23
N TRP A 494 7.32 -20.22 -4.32
CA TRP A 494 8.32 -21.27 -4.45
C TRP A 494 8.03 -22.23 -5.61
N VAL A 495 6.78 -22.65 -5.75
CA VAL A 495 6.32 -23.54 -6.85
C VAL A 495 6.45 -22.85 -8.20
N SER A 496 6.12 -21.55 -8.29
CA SER A 496 6.14 -20.78 -9.54
C SER A 496 7.52 -20.75 -10.22
N ARG A 497 8.61 -21.01 -9.49
CA ARG A 497 9.96 -21.13 -10.06
C ARG A 497 10.09 -22.26 -11.08
N LYS A 498 9.18 -23.24 -11.04
CA LYS A 498 9.13 -24.38 -11.97
C LYS A 498 8.16 -24.17 -13.13
N HIS A 499 7.35 -23.13 -13.09
CA HIS A 499 6.40 -22.82 -14.17
C HIS A 499 7.15 -22.41 -15.44
N PRO A 500 6.57 -22.62 -16.64
CA PRO A 500 7.17 -22.17 -17.88
C PRO A 500 7.34 -20.65 -17.91
N LEU A 501 8.33 -20.20 -18.66
CA LEU A 501 8.53 -18.77 -18.91
C LEU A 501 7.37 -18.22 -19.76
N VAL A 502 6.94 -17.00 -19.44
CA VAL A 502 6.00 -16.25 -20.26
C VAL A 502 6.76 -15.73 -21.49
N THR A 503 6.26 -16.06 -22.69
CA THR A 503 6.88 -15.72 -23.98
C THR A 503 6.19 -14.59 -24.72
N VAL A 504 5.08 -14.08 -24.18
CA VAL A 504 4.29 -12.99 -24.74
C VAL A 504 4.39 -11.75 -23.87
N ASP A 505 4.15 -10.58 -24.46
CA ASP A 505 4.20 -9.32 -23.73
C ASP A 505 3.03 -9.18 -22.74
N ASP A 506 1.83 -9.62 -23.13
CA ASP A 506 0.63 -9.60 -22.32
C ASP A 506 0.02 -11.01 -22.16
N PRO A 507 0.32 -11.71 -21.05
CA PRO A 507 -0.24 -13.03 -20.79
C PRO A 507 -1.75 -13.01 -20.41
N TRP A 508 -2.30 -11.84 -20.08
CA TRP A 508 -3.72 -11.67 -19.76
C TRP A 508 -4.59 -11.44 -20.99
N GLY A 509 -3.98 -10.93 -22.09
CA GLY A 509 -4.60 -10.67 -23.39
C GLY A 509 -5.48 -9.41 -23.44
N TRP A 510 -5.56 -8.66 -22.35
CA TRP A 510 -6.40 -7.44 -22.23
C TRP A 510 -5.68 -6.33 -21.48
N GLY A 511 -4.36 -6.41 -21.35
CA GLY A 511 -3.50 -5.37 -20.75
C GLY A 511 -3.68 -4.03 -21.47
N ARG A 512 -3.85 -2.95 -20.70
CA ARG A 512 -4.17 -1.64 -21.27
C ARG A 512 -3.00 -0.69 -21.24
N SER A 513 -2.33 -0.61 -20.11
CA SER A 513 -1.21 0.29 -19.88
C SER A 513 0.08 -0.23 -20.52
N LEU A 514 1.01 0.69 -20.74
CA LEU A 514 2.17 0.52 -21.64
C LEU A 514 3.13 -0.61 -21.22
N GLU A 515 3.19 -0.98 -19.93
CA GLU A 515 4.01 -2.09 -19.46
C GLU A 515 3.62 -3.44 -20.10
N TRP A 516 2.43 -3.56 -20.64
CA TRP A 516 1.97 -4.76 -21.36
C TRP A 516 2.39 -4.75 -22.85
N ALA A 517 3.09 -3.71 -23.31
CA ALA A 517 3.68 -3.63 -24.65
C ALA A 517 5.18 -3.93 -24.68
N THR A 518 5.73 -4.62 -23.68
CA THR A 518 7.13 -5.05 -23.60
C THR A 518 7.22 -6.45 -22.98
N SER A 519 8.35 -7.13 -23.17
CA SER A 519 8.55 -8.52 -22.73
C SER A 519 8.35 -8.77 -21.24
N CYS A 520 8.18 -10.01 -20.86
CA CYS A 520 8.07 -10.50 -19.48
C CYS A 520 9.29 -11.38 -19.12
N PRO A 521 10.27 -10.89 -18.32
CA PRO A 521 10.38 -9.54 -17.74
C PRO A 521 10.83 -8.48 -18.77
N PRO A 522 10.66 -7.17 -18.47
CA PRO A 522 11.13 -6.09 -19.33
C PRO A 522 12.67 -6.04 -19.45
N PRO A 523 13.21 -5.60 -20.60
CA PRO A 523 14.66 -5.43 -20.78
C PRO A 523 15.22 -4.32 -19.87
N ARG A 524 16.56 -4.15 -19.86
CA ARG A 524 17.26 -3.20 -18.97
C ARG A 524 16.71 -1.77 -19.09
N HIS A 525 16.42 -1.30 -20.30
CA HIS A 525 15.89 0.03 -20.57
C HIS A 525 14.40 0.02 -20.93
N ASN A 526 13.65 -0.95 -20.40
CA ASN A 526 12.20 -1.11 -20.41
C ASN A 526 11.60 -1.50 -21.76
N PHE A 527 12.07 -0.92 -22.88
CA PHE A 527 11.54 -1.17 -24.22
C PHE A 527 12.66 -1.35 -25.21
N THR A 528 12.51 -2.29 -26.15
CA THR A 528 13.38 -2.41 -27.34
C THR A 528 12.96 -1.45 -28.42
N SER A 529 11.66 -1.16 -28.52
CA SER A 529 11.06 -0.14 -29.39
C SER A 529 9.83 0.44 -28.70
N LEU A 530 9.67 1.74 -28.76
CA LEU A 530 8.52 2.42 -28.14
C LEU A 530 7.32 2.37 -29.09
N PRO A 531 6.16 1.86 -28.66
CA PRO A 531 4.94 1.88 -29.46
C PRO A 531 4.38 3.29 -29.55
N ARG A 532 3.52 3.54 -30.54
CA ARG A 532 2.86 4.83 -30.70
C ARG A 532 1.68 4.93 -29.71
N VAL A 533 1.74 5.91 -28.81
CA VAL A 533 0.64 6.20 -27.85
C VAL A 533 -0.43 7.04 -28.56
N ARG A 534 -1.65 6.52 -28.63
CA ARG A 534 -2.82 7.19 -29.25
C ARG A 534 -3.96 7.43 -28.25
N SER A 535 -4.11 6.56 -27.25
CA SER A 535 -5.17 6.58 -26.24
C SER A 535 -4.61 6.40 -24.81
N GLU A 536 -5.50 6.25 -23.85
CA GLU A 536 -5.21 5.85 -22.47
C GLU A 536 -4.86 4.36 -22.32
N SER A 537 -5.00 3.58 -23.40
CA SER A 537 -4.82 2.13 -23.42
C SER A 537 -3.82 1.68 -24.49
N PRO A 538 -2.57 2.18 -24.47
CA PRO A 538 -1.63 2.02 -25.59
C PRO A 538 -1.24 0.57 -25.87
N ALA A 539 -1.18 -0.31 -24.89
CA ALA A 539 -0.90 -1.73 -25.13
C ALA A 539 -2.12 -2.45 -25.74
N PHE A 540 -3.33 -2.09 -25.31
CA PHE A 540 -4.55 -2.60 -25.94
C PHE A 540 -4.66 -2.17 -27.39
N ASP A 541 -4.40 -0.90 -27.72
CA ASP A 541 -4.39 -0.40 -29.09
C ASP A 541 -3.37 -1.12 -29.99
N LEU A 542 -2.24 -1.54 -29.39
CA LEU A 542 -1.19 -2.28 -30.09
C LEU A 542 -1.62 -3.73 -30.39
N HIS A 543 -2.22 -4.41 -29.42
CA HIS A 543 -2.56 -5.82 -29.52
C HIS A 543 -3.92 -6.06 -30.20
N HIS A 544 -4.81 -5.05 -30.21
CA HIS A 544 -6.15 -5.12 -30.78
C HIS A 544 -6.41 -3.96 -31.76
N PRO A 545 -5.64 -3.87 -32.86
CA PRO A 545 -5.76 -2.76 -33.81
C PRO A 545 -7.12 -2.72 -34.53
N GLU A 546 -7.88 -3.83 -34.53
CA GLU A 546 -9.24 -3.93 -35.06
C GLU A 546 -10.31 -3.30 -34.16
N ALA A 547 -10.03 -3.16 -32.86
CA ALA A 547 -10.92 -2.56 -31.88
C ALA A 547 -10.55 -1.08 -31.68
N SER A 548 -10.67 -0.25 -32.76
CA SER A 548 -10.40 1.19 -32.62
C SER A 548 -11.38 1.84 -31.63
N HIS A 549 -10.97 2.95 -31.01
CA HIS A 549 -11.78 3.67 -30.00
C HIS A 549 -13.17 4.06 -30.55
N ASP A 550 -13.29 4.31 -31.84
CA ASP A 550 -14.54 4.64 -32.52
C ASP A 550 -15.48 3.42 -32.66
N ASP A 551 -14.90 2.22 -32.89
CA ASP A 551 -15.69 0.98 -32.99
C ASP A 551 -16.25 0.50 -31.64
N TYR A 552 -15.54 0.79 -30.54
CA TYR A 552 -16.03 0.44 -29.21
C TYR A 552 -17.25 1.28 -28.79
N HIS A 553 -17.24 2.59 -29.05
CA HIS A 553 -18.41 3.45 -28.83
C HIS A 553 -19.54 3.10 -29.78
N ALA A 554 -19.25 2.74 -31.01
CA ALA A 554 -20.25 2.24 -31.96
C ALA A 554 -20.83 0.87 -31.56
N ALA A 555 -20.03 -0.03 -30.98
CA ALA A 555 -20.49 -1.31 -30.46
C ALA A 555 -21.37 -1.13 -29.22
N LEU A 556 -20.99 -0.25 -28.27
CA LEU A 556 -21.82 0.08 -27.10
C LEU A 556 -23.15 0.71 -27.51
N THR A 557 -23.14 1.60 -28.51
CA THR A 557 -24.37 2.23 -29.04
C THR A 557 -25.28 1.18 -29.72
N ARG A 558 -24.71 0.24 -30.48
CA ARG A 558 -25.47 -0.88 -31.09
C ARG A 558 -26.05 -1.82 -30.05
N THR A 559 -25.29 -2.16 -28.99
CA THR A 559 -25.76 -3.02 -27.90
C THR A 559 -26.87 -2.34 -27.08
N ALA A 560 -26.73 -1.03 -26.82
CA ALA A 560 -27.77 -0.26 -26.15
C ALA A 560 -29.05 -0.11 -27.02
N GLN A 561 -28.91 0.08 -28.32
CA GLN A 561 -30.04 0.11 -29.25
C GLN A 561 -30.72 -1.26 -29.40
N ALA A 562 -29.96 -2.37 -29.45
CA ALA A 562 -30.52 -3.71 -29.48
C ALA A 562 -31.31 -4.03 -28.20
N ALA A 563 -30.79 -3.64 -27.02
CA ALA A 563 -31.49 -3.82 -25.75
C ALA A 563 -32.77 -2.97 -25.64
N LEU A 564 -32.82 -1.81 -26.28
CA LEU A 564 -34.02 -0.97 -26.34
C LEU A 564 -35.08 -1.56 -27.30
N THR A 565 -34.66 -2.15 -28.44
CA THR A 565 -35.58 -2.82 -29.37
C THR A 565 -36.17 -4.11 -28.79
N ASP A 566 -35.37 -4.92 -28.06
CA ASP A 566 -35.88 -6.13 -27.37
C ASP A 566 -36.88 -5.80 -26.26
N THR A 567 -36.75 -4.65 -25.60
CA THR A 567 -37.71 -4.18 -24.59
C THR A 567 -39.00 -3.64 -25.23
N GLU A 568 -38.94 -3.06 -26.42
CA GLU A 568 -40.14 -2.60 -27.16
C GLU A 568 -40.89 -3.76 -27.81
N GLU A 569 -40.21 -4.81 -28.27
CA GLU A 569 -40.85 -6.03 -28.77
C GLU A 569 -41.49 -6.90 -27.67
N SER A 570 -40.90 -6.92 -26.47
CA SER A 570 -41.46 -7.63 -25.31
C SER A 570 -42.64 -6.89 -24.65
N ALA A 571 -42.86 -5.62 -24.98
CA ALA A 571 -43.94 -4.78 -24.49
C ALA A 571 -45.15 -4.69 -25.46
N ARG A 572 -45.05 -5.34 -26.65
CA ARG A 572 -46.14 -5.56 -27.61
C ARG A 572 -46.64 -7.01 -27.53
#